data_87b282302cf6a8662591efdaaf374144
#
_entry.id   87b282302cf6a8662591efdaaf374144
#
_cell.length_a   1.000
_cell.length_b   1.000
_cell.length_c   1.000
_cell.angle_alpha   90.00
_cell.angle_beta   90.00
_cell.angle_gamma   90.00
#
_symmetry.space_group_name_H-M   'P 1'
#
loop_
_entity.id
_entity.type
_entity.pdbx_description
1 polymer ?
#
loop_
_entity_poly.entity_id
_entity_poly.type
_entity_poly.pdbx_seq_one_letter_code
_entity_poly.pdbx_strand_id
1 'polypeptide(L)'
;MGLAGCAQTGALKPLRDTDGFAPGVAQGASVDGLIVGHRLMAAGQYELALEAYLRGAAEHGLTVDVLSAIGSADLRLGRLGQAEEVLRRAITVDETFVPAWNNLGVVLAEQGQWGEAERVFRTAYALDSGESAEIRENLRLALANLDDPLYGEGVESNFALVRRGTGSYLLLST
;
A
#
# COMPACT_ATOMS: atom_id res chain seq x y z
N MET A 1 3.60 46.06 -63.63
CA MET A 1 4.37 45.67 -62.44
C MET A 1 3.57 44.63 -61.67
N GLY A 2 3.93 43.35 -61.87
CA GLY A 2 3.24 42.23 -61.22
C GLY A 2 4.04 41.76 -60.03
N LEU A 3 3.42 41.69 -58.84
CA LEU A 3 4.01 41.10 -57.65
C LEU A 3 3.62 39.63 -57.62
N ALA A 4 4.59 38.76 -57.91
CA ALA A 4 4.45 37.32 -57.71
C ALA A 4 4.70 36.98 -56.24
N GLY A 5 3.65 36.66 -55.50
CA GLY A 5 3.72 36.18 -54.14
C GLY A 5 4.08 34.69 -54.12
N CYS A 6 5.23 34.32 -53.60
CA CYS A 6 5.59 32.93 -53.33
C CYS A 6 4.80 32.42 -52.12
N ALA A 7 3.74 31.65 -52.34
CA ALA A 7 3.15 30.82 -51.33
C ALA A 7 3.89 29.49 -51.24
N GLN A 8 4.92 29.41 -50.38
CA GLN A 8 5.46 28.13 -49.95
C GLN A 8 4.61 27.57 -48.83
N THR A 9 3.64 26.77 -49.20
CA THR A 9 2.96 25.88 -48.26
C THR A 9 3.92 24.77 -47.90
N GLY A 10 4.67 24.95 -46.80
CA GLY A 10 5.48 23.89 -46.24
C GLY A 10 4.55 22.81 -45.70
N ALA A 11 4.21 21.86 -46.55
CA ALA A 11 3.53 20.64 -46.09
C ALA A 11 4.46 19.93 -45.11
N LEU A 12 4.04 19.89 -43.85
CA LEU A 12 4.73 19.09 -42.85
C LEU A 12 4.77 17.64 -43.34
N LYS A 13 5.97 17.13 -43.50
CA LYS A 13 6.19 15.75 -43.91
C LYS A 13 5.64 14.87 -42.81
N PRO A 14 4.76 13.90 -43.09
CA PRO A 14 4.27 13.00 -42.04
C PRO A 14 5.47 12.28 -41.43
N LEU A 15 5.54 12.30 -40.10
CA LEU A 15 6.54 11.53 -39.35
C LEU A 15 6.41 10.06 -39.77
N ARG A 16 7.47 9.47 -40.26
CA ARG A 16 7.51 8.04 -40.51
C ARG A 16 7.55 7.35 -39.14
N ASP A 17 6.84 6.24 -39.01
CA ASP A 17 6.79 5.43 -37.78
C ASP A 17 8.18 4.97 -37.27
N THR A 18 9.22 5.12 -38.09
CA THR A 18 10.62 4.78 -37.74
C THR A 18 11.42 5.93 -37.13
N ASP A 19 10.91 7.18 -37.17
CA ASP A 19 11.61 8.36 -36.65
C ASP A 19 11.06 8.84 -35.28
N GLY A 20 10.19 8.06 -34.68
CA GLY A 20 9.62 8.40 -33.39
C GLY A 20 10.63 8.17 -32.26
N PHE A 21 10.91 9.23 -31.47
CA PHE A 21 11.64 9.15 -30.21
C PHE A 21 10.81 8.47 -29.10
N ALA A 22 9.62 7.93 -29.40
CA ALA A 22 8.89 7.13 -28.46
C ALA A 22 9.60 5.77 -28.33
N PRO A 23 10.04 5.38 -27.14
CA PRO A 23 10.52 4.02 -26.93
C PRO A 23 9.40 3.06 -27.40
N GLY A 24 9.75 2.14 -28.30
CA GLY A 24 8.82 1.11 -28.76
C GLY A 24 8.22 0.38 -27.57
N VAL A 25 7.05 -0.23 -27.76
CA VAL A 25 6.44 -1.07 -26.75
C VAL A 25 7.49 -2.06 -26.25
N ALA A 26 7.80 -2.01 -24.96
CA ALA A 26 8.80 -2.89 -24.38
C ALA A 26 8.38 -4.35 -24.63
N GLN A 27 9.10 -5.03 -25.53
CA GLN A 27 8.90 -6.44 -25.86
C GLN A 27 9.64 -7.30 -24.83
N GLY A 28 9.28 -7.17 -23.57
CA GLY A 28 9.80 -7.99 -22.47
C GLY A 28 8.65 -8.54 -21.66
N ALA A 29 8.87 -9.68 -20.99
CA ALA A 29 7.92 -10.15 -20.00
C ALA A 29 7.70 -9.02 -18.97
N SER A 30 6.44 -8.68 -18.72
CA SER A 30 6.08 -7.71 -17.67
C SER A 30 6.69 -8.15 -16.35
N VAL A 31 7.39 -7.26 -15.67
CA VAL A 31 7.84 -7.56 -14.30
C VAL A 31 6.59 -7.62 -13.43
N ASP A 32 6.46 -8.67 -12.63
CA ASP A 32 5.35 -8.89 -11.73
C ASP A 32 5.03 -7.61 -10.93
N GLY A 33 3.78 -7.15 -11.04
CA GLY A 33 3.30 -5.93 -10.40
C GLY A 33 3.49 -5.96 -8.88
N LEU A 34 3.43 -7.13 -8.25
CA LEU A 34 3.66 -7.29 -6.81
C LEU A 34 5.13 -6.99 -6.44
N ILE A 35 6.08 -7.51 -7.22
CA ILE A 35 7.51 -7.25 -7.01
C ILE A 35 7.84 -5.76 -7.21
N VAL A 36 7.30 -5.15 -8.27
CA VAL A 36 7.47 -3.72 -8.53
C VAL A 36 6.88 -2.90 -7.40
N GLY A 37 5.66 -3.22 -6.98
CA GLY A 37 4.98 -2.54 -5.88
C GLY A 37 5.78 -2.60 -4.58
N HIS A 38 6.34 -3.73 -4.20
CA HIS A 38 7.17 -3.84 -2.99
C HIS A 38 8.43 -2.97 -3.05
N ARG A 39 9.07 -2.85 -4.21
CA ARG A 39 10.22 -1.95 -4.39
C ARG A 39 9.81 -0.48 -4.25
N LEU A 40 8.68 -0.11 -4.82
CA LEU A 40 8.12 1.23 -4.73
C LEU A 40 7.70 1.57 -3.29
N MET A 41 7.08 0.63 -2.58
CA MET A 41 6.78 0.77 -1.14
C MET A 41 8.06 1.02 -0.33
N ALA A 42 9.12 0.28 -0.62
CA ALA A 42 10.42 0.45 0.05
C ALA A 42 11.04 1.83 -0.23
N ALA A 43 10.77 2.39 -1.42
CA ALA A 43 11.23 3.72 -1.83
C ALA A 43 10.30 4.86 -1.36
N GLY A 44 9.21 4.57 -0.62
CA GLY A 44 8.25 5.57 -0.17
C GLY A 44 7.31 6.09 -1.28
N GLN A 45 7.28 5.43 -2.44
CA GLN A 45 6.47 5.81 -3.59
C GLN A 45 5.11 5.09 -3.53
N TYR A 46 4.27 5.46 -2.57
CA TYR A 46 3.09 4.68 -2.20
C TYR A 46 2.00 4.67 -3.27
N GLU A 47 1.75 5.79 -3.95
CA GLU A 47 0.80 5.86 -5.06
C GLU A 47 1.23 4.95 -6.22
N LEU A 48 2.50 5.01 -6.61
CA LEU A 48 3.05 4.16 -7.67
C LEU A 48 3.06 2.69 -7.25
N ALA A 49 3.29 2.41 -5.98
CA ALA A 49 3.20 1.05 -5.44
C ALA A 49 1.78 0.51 -5.56
N LEU A 50 0.77 1.31 -5.19
CA LEU A 50 -0.64 0.94 -5.33
C LEU A 50 -1.00 0.64 -6.79
N GLU A 51 -0.59 1.49 -7.73
CA GLU A 51 -0.78 1.23 -9.17
C GLU A 51 -0.12 -0.08 -9.62
N ALA A 52 1.08 -0.37 -9.13
CA ALA A 52 1.78 -1.61 -9.44
C ALA A 52 1.04 -2.83 -8.88
N TYR A 53 0.54 -2.76 -7.65
CA TYR A 53 -0.26 -3.82 -7.05
C TYR A 53 -1.58 -4.06 -7.78
N LEU A 54 -2.25 -2.99 -8.24
CA LEU A 54 -3.48 -3.10 -9.05
C LEU A 54 -3.20 -3.77 -10.42
N ARG A 55 -2.04 -3.52 -11.04
CA ARG A 55 -1.62 -4.27 -12.23
C ARG A 55 -1.39 -5.75 -11.91
N GLY A 56 -0.70 -6.04 -10.80
CA GLY A 56 -0.52 -7.42 -10.33
C GLY A 56 -1.85 -8.12 -10.07
N ALA A 57 -2.83 -7.40 -9.50
CA ALA A 57 -4.18 -7.90 -9.32
C ALA A 57 -4.89 -8.25 -10.64
N ALA A 58 -4.67 -7.46 -11.69
CA ALA A 58 -5.23 -7.74 -13.01
C ALA A 58 -4.59 -8.95 -13.69
N GLU A 59 -3.30 -9.21 -13.42
CA GLU A 59 -2.54 -10.33 -13.98
C GLU A 59 -2.77 -11.65 -13.23
N HIS A 60 -2.81 -11.61 -11.89
CA HIS A 60 -2.81 -12.79 -11.01
C HIS A 60 -4.10 -12.97 -10.21
N GLY A 61 -5.03 -12.02 -10.31
CA GLY A 61 -6.22 -11.97 -9.47
C GLY A 61 -5.95 -11.37 -8.09
N LEU A 62 -7.01 -11.31 -7.29
CA LEU A 62 -6.98 -10.75 -5.93
C LEU A 62 -6.59 -11.84 -4.92
N THR A 63 -5.33 -12.27 -4.96
CA THR A 63 -4.76 -13.17 -3.96
C THR A 63 -4.63 -12.49 -2.61
N VAL A 64 -4.42 -13.25 -1.54
CA VAL A 64 -4.22 -12.69 -0.19
C VAL A 64 -3.00 -11.75 -0.15
N ASP A 65 -1.91 -12.10 -0.83
CA ASP A 65 -0.71 -11.26 -0.92
C ASP A 65 -1.00 -9.91 -1.59
N VAL A 66 -1.72 -9.95 -2.73
CA VAL A 66 -2.11 -8.74 -3.48
C VAL A 66 -3.03 -7.85 -2.64
N LEU A 67 -4.06 -8.43 -2.00
CA LEU A 67 -4.97 -7.69 -1.13
C LEU A 67 -4.22 -7.06 0.05
N SER A 68 -3.37 -7.83 0.73
CA SER A 68 -2.58 -7.31 1.85
C SER A 68 -1.61 -6.21 1.40
N ALA A 69 -1.01 -6.34 0.23
CA ALA A 69 -0.13 -5.32 -0.35
C ALA A 69 -0.88 -4.02 -0.69
N ILE A 70 -2.08 -4.12 -1.28
CA ILE A 70 -2.96 -2.95 -1.54
C ILE A 70 -3.33 -2.27 -0.22
N GLY A 71 -3.81 -3.04 0.77
CA GLY A 71 -4.15 -2.49 2.09
C GLY A 71 -2.98 -1.81 2.78
N SER A 72 -1.76 -2.35 2.62
CA SER A 72 -0.54 -1.72 3.13
C SER A 72 -0.22 -0.40 2.43
N ALA A 73 -0.45 -0.29 1.11
CA ALA A 73 -0.26 0.95 0.38
C ALA A 73 -1.30 2.01 0.79
N ASP A 74 -2.57 1.63 0.90
CA ASP A 74 -3.63 2.53 1.35
C ASP A 74 -3.40 3.02 2.79
N LEU A 75 -2.93 2.17 3.69
CA LEU A 75 -2.51 2.55 5.04
C LEU A 75 -1.42 3.64 5.00
N ARG A 76 -0.39 3.47 4.16
CA ARG A 76 0.69 4.46 4.01
C ARG A 76 0.23 5.77 3.36
N LEU A 77 -0.84 5.73 2.59
CA LEU A 77 -1.48 6.91 1.99
C LEU A 77 -2.49 7.59 2.93
N GLY A 78 -2.70 7.06 4.14
CA GLY A 78 -3.68 7.56 5.11
C GLY A 78 -5.13 7.26 4.70
N ARG A 79 -5.35 6.35 3.75
CA ARG A 79 -6.68 5.94 3.27
C ARG A 79 -7.24 4.83 4.16
N LEU A 80 -7.40 5.13 5.46
CA LEU A 80 -7.66 4.12 6.49
C LEU A 80 -8.91 3.28 6.23
N GLY A 81 -10.01 3.88 5.76
CA GLY A 81 -11.24 3.13 5.47
C GLY A 81 -11.08 2.13 4.32
N GLN A 82 -10.34 2.51 3.27
CA GLN A 82 -10.04 1.62 2.14
C GLN A 82 -9.08 0.50 2.56
N ALA A 83 -8.04 0.85 3.33
CA ALA A 83 -7.11 -0.12 3.89
C ALA A 83 -7.83 -1.17 4.74
N GLU A 84 -8.75 -0.75 5.62
CA GLU A 84 -9.54 -1.64 6.45
C GLU A 84 -10.37 -2.62 5.60
N GLU A 85 -11.14 -2.10 4.64
CA GLU A 85 -12.00 -2.91 3.77
C GLU A 85 -11.19 -3.98 3.04
N VAL A 86 -10.07 -3.59 2.43
CA VAL A 86 -9.22 -4.50 1.65
C VAL A 86 -8.52 -5.53 2.54
N LEU A 87 -8.05 -5.14 3.74
CA LEU A 87 -7.41 -6.05 4.68
C LEU A 87 -8.41 -7.05 5.30
N ARG A 88 -9.63 -6.64 5.61
CA ARG A 88 -10.69 -7.57 6.02
C ARG A 88 -11.01 -8.58 4.92
N ARG A 89 -11.02 -8.15 3.67
CA ARG A 89 -11.16 -9.05 2.52
C ARG A 89 -9.96 -10.01 2.39
N ALA A 90 -8.74 -9.55 2.62
CA ALA A 90 -7.55 -10.42 2.62
C ALA A 90 -7.69 -11.55 3.66
N ILE A 91 -8.12 -11.22 4.87
CA ILE A 91 -8.38 -12.18 5.95
C ILE A 91 -9.48 -13.18 5.55
N THR A 92 -10.52 -12.73 4.84
CA THR A 92 -11.57 -13.65 4.35
C THR A 92 -11.04 -14.63 3.30
N VAL A 93 -10.03 -14.26 2.51
CA VAL A 93 -9.39 -15.14 1.53
C VAL A 93 -8.47 -16.15 2.22
N ASP A 94 -7.71 -15.72 3.22
CA ASP A 94 -6.84 -16.58 4.02
C ASP A 94 -6.79 -16.06 5.47
N GLU A 95 -7.49 -16.75 6.36
CA GLU A 95 -7.56 -16.42 7.80
C GLU A 95 -6.24 -16.67 8.54
N THR A 96 -5.30 -17.38 7.93
CA THR A 96 -3.98 -17.68 8.53
C THR A 96 -2.89 -16.70 8.10
N PHE A 97 -3.19 -15.77 7.20
CA PHE A 97 -2.23 -14.83 6.66
C PHE A 97 -1.89 -13.71 7.66
N VAL A 98 -0.88 -13.93 8.46
CA VAL A 98 -0.43 -13.05 9.56
C VAL A 98 -0.26 -11.59 9.17
N PRO A 99 0.37 -11.25 8.00
CA PRO A 99 0.56 -9.84 7.62
C PRO A 99 -0.76 -9.05 7.48
N ALA A 100 -1.84 -9.69 7.00
CA ALA A 100 -3.13 -9.01 6.87
C ALA A 100 -3.73 -8.69 8.26
N TRP A 101 -3.63 -9.61 9.21
CA TRP A 101 -4.07 -9.38 10.59
C TRP A 101 -3.29 -8.26 11.25
N ASN A 102 -1.95 -8.28 11.16
CA ASN A 102 -1.12 -7.23 11.75
C ASN A 102 -1.45 -5.85 11.14
N ASN A 103 -1.53 -5.76 9.82
CA ASN A 103 -1.79 -4.49 9.14
C ASN A 103 -3.22 -3.97 9.42
N LEU A 104 -4.22 -4.86 9.55
CA LEU A 104 -5.56 -4.47 9.99
C LEU A 104 -5.53 -3.91 11.42
N GLY A 105 -4.80 -4.55 12.32
CA GLY A 105 -4.62 -4.03 13.68
C GLY A 105 -4.02 -2.63 13.70
N VAL A 106 -3.03 -2.38 12.84
CA VAL A 106 -2.41 -1.05 12.69
C VAL A 106 -3.43 -0.02 12.18
N VAL A 107 -4.22 -0.37 11.15
CA VAL A 107 -5.27 0.51 10.61
C VAL A 107 -6.28 0.88 11.71
N LEU A 108 -6.75 -0.09 12.47
CA LEU A 108 -7.71 0.12 13.57
C LEU A 108 -7.13 1.00 14.68
N ALA A 109 -5.86 0.80 15.02
CA ALA A 109 -5.14 1.64 15.98
C ALA A 109 -5.03 3.10 15.50
N GLU A 110 -4.69 3.31 14.22
CA GLU A 110 -4.65 4.64 13.59
C GLU A 110 -6.04 5.32 13.57
N GLN A 111 -7.11 4.54 13.55
CA GLN A 111 -8.49 5.03 13.66
C GLN A 111 -8.93 5.27 15.12
N GLY A 112 -8.07 4.98 16.11
CA GLY A 112 -8.39 5.06 17.53
C GLY A 112 -9.27 3.91 18.06
N GLN A 113 -9.47 2.86 17.25
CA GLN A 113 -10.32 1.71 17.61
C GLN A 113 -9.51 0.65 18.42
N TRP A 114 -8.94 1.08 19.52
CA TRP A 114 -7.98 0.30 20.32
C TRP A 114 -8.50 -1.06 20.76
N GLY A 115 -9.81 -1.13 21.12
CA GLY A 115 -10.43 -2.39 21.55
C GLY A 115 -10.54 -3.43 20.46
N GLU A 116 -10.71 -3.03 19.20
CA GLU A 116 -10.70 -3.94 18.08
C GLU A 116 -9.27 -4.24 17.61
N ALA A 117 -8.40 -3.22 17.61
CA ALA A 117 -6.99 -3.38 17.29
C ALA A 117 -6.33 -4.43 18.21
N GLU A 118 -6.61 -4.39 19.51
CA GLU A 118 -6.12 -5.37 20.48
C GLU A 118 -6.52 -6.80 20.10
N ARG A 119 -7.81 -7.02 19.80
CA ARG A 119 -8.30 -8.35 19.42
C ARG A 119 -7.63 -8.87 18.14
N VAL A 120 -7.47 -7.99 17.16
CA VAL A 120 -6.84 -8.28 15.87
C VAL A 120 -5.35 -8.60 16.03
N PHE A 121 -4.62 -7.79 16.83
CA PHE A 121 -3.20 -8.08 17.12
C PHE A 121 -3.02 -9.36 17.94
N ARG A 122 -3.94 -9.68 18.85
CA ARG A 122 -3.91 -10.94 19.60
C ARG A 122 -4.06 -12.14 18.66
N THR A 123 -4.92 -12.03 17.65
CA THR A 123 -5.05 -13.06 16.60
C THR A 123 -3.76 -13.18 15.79
N ALA A 124 -3.20 -12.04 15.32
CA ALA A 124 -1.92 -12.05 14.61
C ALA A 124 -0.80 -12.69 15.44
N TYR A 125 -0.73 -12.36 16.73
CA TYR A 125 0.26 -12.93 17.67
C TYR A 125 0.10 -14.45 17.82
N ALA A 126 -1.14 -14.92 17.93
CA ALA A 126 -1.41 -16.36 18.06
C ALA A 126 -1.03 -17.13 16.78
N LEU A 127 -1.37 -16.59 15.61
CA LEU A 127 -1.03 -17.19 14.31
C LEU A 127 0.48 -17.20 14.06
N ASP A 128 1.19 -16.18 14.52
CA ASP A 128 2.65 -16.04 14.40
C ASP A 128 3.41 -16.82 15.50
N SER A 129 2.72 -17.48 16.41
CA SER A 129 3.30 -18.15 17.58
C SER A 129 4.16 -17.21 18.44
N GLY A 130 3.93 -15.91 18.36
CA GLY A 130 4.67 -14.87 19.09
C GLY A 130 6.12 -14.65 18.63
N GLU A 131 6.49 -15.09 17.42
CA GLU A 131 7.85 -14.96 16.91
C GLU A 131 8.18 -13.51 16.52
N SER A 132 7.21 -12.78 15.93
CA SER A 132 7.42 -11.40 15.48
C SER A 132 7.48 -10.41 16.64
N ALA A 133 8.58 -9.70 16.72
CA ALA A 133 8.74 -8.61 17.68
C ALA A 133 7.79 -7.44 17.38
N GLU A 134 7.50 -7.20 16.11
CA GLU A 134 6.61 -6.14 15.65
C GLU A 134 5.18 -6.38 16.14
N ILE A 135 4.65 -7.59 15.95
CA ILE A 135 3.29 -7.94 16.36
C ILE A 135 3.15 -7.85 17.88
N ARG A 136 4.17 -8.33 18.62
CA ARG A 136 4.21 -8.25 20.08
C ARG A 136 4.16 -6.81 20.58
N GLU A 137 4.94 -5.93 19.94
CA GLU A 137 5.00 -4.53 20.31
C GLU A 137 3.69 -3.80 19.98
N ASN A 138 3.11 -4.06 18.79
CA ASN A 138 1.81 -3.54 18.40
C ASN A 138 0.70 -3.97 19.38
N LEU A 139 0.68 -5.25 19.79
CA LEU A 139 -0.26 -5.74 20.80
C LEU A 139 -0.06 -5.04 22.15
N ARG A 140 1.19 -4.87 22.57
CA ARG A 140 1.50 -4.18 23.84
C ARG A 140 1.03 -2.72 23.81
N LEU A 141 1.23 -2.04 22.69
CA LEU A 141 0.78 -0.67 22.50
C LEU A 141 -0.75 -0.58 22.55
N ALA A 142 -1.46 -1.51 21.88
CA ALA A 142 -2.92 -1.53 21.92
C ALA A 142 -3.46 -1.76 23.33
N LEU A 143 -2.85 -2.67 24.10
CA LEU A 143 -3.21 -2.89 25.50
C LEU A 143 -2.97 -1.67 26.38
N ALA A 144 -1.84 -0.98 26.21
CA ALA A 144 -1.52 0.24 26.96
C ALA A 144 -2.55 1.34 26.71
N ASN A 145 -3.03 1.46 25.48
CA ASN A 145 -4.05 2.47 25.12
C ASN A 145 -5.46 2.11 25.59
N LEU A 146 -5.73 0.84 25.90
CA LEU A 146 -7.00 0.42 26.53
C LEU A 146 -7.01 0.67 28.04
N ASP A 147 -5.87 0.54 28.68
CA ASP A 147 -5.74 0.70 30.14
C ASP A 147 -5.63 2.19 30.57
N ASP A 148 -5.40 3.12 29.62
CA ASP A 148 -5.32 4.55 29.92
C ASP A 148 -6.71 5.20 29.94
N PRO A 149 -7.24 5.57 31.14
CA PRO A 149 -8.56 6.20 31.25
C PRO A 149 -8.63 7.62 30.65
N LEU A 150 -7.51 8.21 30.22
CA LEU A 150 -7.44 9.53 29.60
C LEU A 150 -7.75 9.52 28.10
N TYR A 151 -7.85 8.34 27.47
CA TYR A 151 -8.18 8.23 26.04
C TYR A 151 -9.64 8.52 25.66
N GLY A 152 -10.47 8.92 26.62
CA GLY A 152 -11.83 9.42 26.38
C GLY A 152 -11.92 10.87 25.88
N GLU A 153 -10.85 11.64 25.93
CA GLU A 153 -10.81 13.06 25.52
C GLU A 153 -9.55 13.33 24.67
N GLY A 154 -9.70 13.24 23.36
CA GLY A 154 -8.97 13.97 22.31
C GLY A 154 -7.48 14.27 22.51
N VAL A 155 -6.67 13.32 22.98
CA VAL A 155 -5.21 13.49 22.91
C VAL A 155 -4.75 13.12 21.50
N GLU A 156 -4.21 14.09 20.76
CA GLU A 156 -3.47 13.81 19.52
C GLU A 156 -2.29 12.89 19.85
N SER A 157 -2.51 11.59 19.70
CA SER A 157 -1.45 10.61 19.85
C SER A 157 -0.60 10.62 18.58
N ASN A 158 0.57 11.21 18.66
CA ASN A 158 1.56 11.17 17.59
C ASN A 158 2.19 9.76 17.55
N PHE A 159 1.68 8.90 16.70
CA PHE A 159 2.30 7.62 16.40
C PHE A 159 3.13 7.71 15.11
N ALA A 160 4.30 7.13 15.11
CA ALA A 160 5.09 6.95 13.91
C ALA A 160 4.90 5.53 13.37
N LEU A 161 4.49 5.43 12.12
CA LEU A 161 4.35 4.16 11.43
C LEU A 161 5.69 3.74 10.83
N VAL A 162 6.35 2.76 11.43
CA VAL A 162 7.65 2.25 10.96
C VAL A 162 7.44 0.91 10.25
N ARG A 163 7.84 0.85 8.98
CA ARG A 163 7.84 -0.40 8.23
C ARG A 163 9.00 -1.28 8.64
N ARG A 164 8.71 -2.56 8.90
CA ARG A 164 9.70 -3.61 9.12
C ARG A 164 9.52 -4.74 8.13
N GLY A 165 10.55 -5.03 7.36
CA GLY A 165 10.51 -6.08 6.34
C GLY A 165 9.54 -5.81 5.18
N THR A 166 9.04 -6.87 4.56
CA THR A 166 8.06 -6.81 3.48
C THR A 166 6.64 -6.99 4.04
N GLY A 167 5.93 -5.87 4.19
CA GLY A 167 4.47 -5.89 4.45
C GLY A 167 4.03 -5.80 5.90
N SER A 168 4.93 -5.68 6.90
CA SER A 168 4.58 -5.47 8.31
C SER A 168 4.88 -4.05 8.77
N TYR A 169 4.05 -3.51 9.66
CA TYR A 169 4.18 -2.17 10.22
C TYR A 169 4.21 -2.21 11.74
N LEU A 170 5.04 -1.38 12.34
CA LEU A 170 5.14 -1.13 13.77
C LEU A 170 4.66 0.28 14.07
N LEU A 171 3.77 0.41 15.05
CA LEU A 171 3.38 1.68 15.65
C LEU A 171 4.39 2.05 16.75
N LEU A 172 4.95 3.24 16.66
CA LEU A 172 5.78 3.82 17.73
C LEU A 172 5.05 5.02 18.32
N SER A 173 4.86 5.03 19.64
CA SER A 173 4.44 6.22 20.36
C SER A 173 5.62 7.20 20.44
N THR A 174 5.44 8.44 20.01
CA THR A 174 6.44 9.53 20.10
C THR A 174 6.18 10.43 21.29
#